data_b25a3f7198516ec6d1d61148682072eb
#
_entry.id   b25a3f7198516ec6d1d61148682072eb
#
_cell.length_a   1.000
_cell.length_b   1.000
_cell.length_c   1.000
_cell.angle_alpha   90.00
_cell.angle_beta   90.00
_cell.angle_gamma   90.00
#
_symmetry.space_group_name_H-M   'P 1'
#
loop_
_entity.id
_entity.type
_entity.pdbx_description
1 polymer ?
#
loop_
_entity_poly.entity_id
_entity_poly.type
_entity_poly.pdbx_seq_one_letter_code
_entity_poly.pdbx_strand_id
1 'polypeptide(L)'
;MKAMILAAGKGERMRPLTLTTPKPLVRAGGVPLIEYHLRSLAAAGFTDIVINHAWLGQQIEDFLGDGSRYGVGIQYSAEGEPLETGGGIFRALPLLGDEAFVVVNGDIWTDYDFSVLHQPINGLAHLVLVSNPTHHPVGDFCLVETLVRDGQPEATTLTYSGIAVLHPQLFDGCTAGAFKLAPLLRKAMADGQVTGEQLKGHWVDVGTHERLAEVESLIEASR
;
A
#
# COMPACT_ATOMS: atom_id res chain seq x y z
N MET A 1 10.48 13.00 1.95
CA MET A 1 9.45 12.03 2.47
C MET A 1 9.86 10.65 2.03
N LYS A 2 9.83 9.65 2.93
CA LYS A 2 10.09 8.23 2.60
C LYS A 2 8.82 7.54 2.11
N ALA A 3 8.97 6.40 1.44
CA ALA A 3 7.84 5.56 1.09
C ALA A 3 8.06 4.13 1.58
N MET A 4 6.96 3.42 1.89
CA MET A 4 6.98 2.02 2.29
C MET A 4 6.12 1.20 1.34
N ILE A 5 6.66 0.08 0.84
CA ILE A 5 5.90 -0.90 0.08
C ILE A 5 5.62 -2.11 0.97
N LEU A 6 4.34 -2.45 1.15
CA LEU A 6 3.91 -3.58 1.96
C LEU A 6 3.95 -4.87 1.14
N ALA A 7 4.87 -5.76 1.46
CA ALA A 7 5.18 -6.96 0.68
C ALA A 7 5.23 -8.26 1.51
N ALA A 8 4.72 -8.26 2.75
CA ALA A 8 4.81 -9.41 3.67
C ALA A 8 3.72 -10.48 3.49
N GLY A 9 2.73 -10.24 2.62
CA GLY A 9 1.59 -11.13 2.42
C GLY A 9 1.95 -12.48 1.78
N LYS A 10 1.31 -13.57 2.24
CA LYS A 10 1.51 -14.94 1.73
C LYS A 10 0.91 -15.20 0.33
N GLY A 11 -0.02 -14.36 -0.12
CA GLY A 11 -0.65 -14.50 -1.44
C GLY A 11 -1.47 -15.78 -1.63
N GLU A 12 -2.09 -16.32 -0.58
CA GLU A 12 -2.74 -17.65 -0.55
C GLU A 12 -3.78 -17.86 -1.64
N ARG A 13 -4.53 -16.84 -2.01
CA ARG A 13 -5.56 -16.88 -3.07
C ARG A 13 -4.99 -17.09 -4.49
N MET A 14 -3.68 -16.86 -4.67
CA MET A 14 -2.98 -17.03 -5.95
C MET A 14 -2.17 -18.32 -6.02
N ARG A 15 -2.39 -19.27 -5.09
CA ARG A 15 -1.79 -20.60 -5.17
C ARG A 15 -2.30 -21.36 -6.41
N PRO A 16 -1.46 -22.16 -7.08
CA PRO A 16 -0.10 -22.60 -6.66
C PRO A 16 1.04 -21.61 -6.97
N LEU A 17 0.81 -20.54 -7.74
CA LEU A 17 1.85 -19.59 -8.18
C LEU A 17 2.68 -19.04 -7.00
N THR A 18 2.01 -18.65 -5.94
CA THR A 18 2.63 -18.05 -4.75
C THR A 18 3.25 -19.06 -3.76
N LEU A 19 3.28 -20.34 -4.09
CA LEU A 19 4.06 -21.32 -3.35
C LEU A 19 5.57 -21.15 -3.60
N THR A 20 5.97 -20.69 -4.78
CA THR A 20 7.36 -20.57 -5.22
C THR A 20 7.79 -19.13 -5.54
N THR A 21 6.83 -18.23 -5.77
CA THR A 21 7.09 -16.82 -6.11
C THR A 21 6.34 -15.92 -5.15
N PRO A 22 7.00 -15.02 -4.39
CA PRO A 22 6.28 -14.10 -3.52
C PRO A 22 5.38 -13.19 -4.37
N LYS A 23 4.18 -12.90 -3.88
CA LYS A 23 3.15 -12.16 -4.62
C LYS A 23 3.65 -10.85 -5.25
N PRO A 24 4.49 -10.03 -4.58
CA PRO A 24 5.03 -8.81 -5.17
C PRO A 24 5.93 -9.06 -6.41
N LEU A 25 6.48 -10.26 -6.58
CA LEU A 25 7.26 -10.64 -7.76
C LEU A 25 6.44 -11.33 -8.86
N VAL A 26 5.14 -11.53 -8.67
CA VAL A 26 4.24 -11.98 -9.74
C VAL A 26 4.23 -10.93 -10.85
N ARG A 27 4.29 -11.39 -12.09
CA ARG A 27 4.43 -10.50 -13.26
C ARG A 27 3.07 -10.21 -13.89
N ALA A 28 2.86 -8.93 -14.22
CA ALA A 28 1.81 -8.45 -15.09
C ALA A 28 2.45 -7.77 -16.30
N GLY A 29 2.07 -8.12 -17.52
CA GLY A 29 2.71 -7.59 -18.73
C GLY A 29 4.23 -7.82 -18.79
N GLY A 30 4.73 -8.88 -18.14
CA GLY A 30 6.15 -9.23 -18.07
C GLY A 30 6.95 -8.53 -16.97
N VAL A 31 6.37 -7.57 -16.23
CA VAL A 31 7.03 -6.78 -15.16
C VAL A 31 6.47 -7.19 -13.80
N PRO A 32 7.30 -7.44 -12.76
CA PRO A 32 6.83 -7.72 -11.41
C PRO A 32 5.96 -6.60 -10.84
N LEU A 33 4.90 -6.95 -10.09
CA LEU A 33 3.98 -5.96 -9.49
C LEU A 33 4.73 -4.90 -8.66
N ILE A 34 5.66 -5.31 -7.82
CA ILE A 34 6.43 -4.39 -6.97
C ILE A 34 7.27 -3.38 -7.79
N GLU A 35 7.71 -3.78 -8.98
CA GLU A 35 8.53 -2.93 -9.85
C GLU A 35 7.73 -1.75 -10.42
N TYR A 36 6.42 -1.91 -10.65
CA TYR A 36 5.54 -0.79 -11.02
C TYR A 36 5.55 0.28 -9.93
N HIS A 37 5.40 -0.12 -8.66
CA HIS A 37 5.45 0.82 -7.54
C HIS A 37 6.80 1.52 -7.42
N LEU A 38 7.90 0.78 -7.51
CA LEU A 38 9.24 1.36 -7.43
C LEU A 38 9.47 2.40 -8.51
N ARG A 39 9.09 2.11 -9.76
CA ARG A 39 9.23 3.03 -10.89
C ARG A 39 8.36 4.28 -10.70
N SER A 40 7.11 4.11 -10.29
CA SER A 40 6.18 5.22 -10.08
C SER A 40 6.59 6.10 -8.90
N LEU A 41 7.02 5.50 -7.79
CA LEU A 41 7.54 6.23 -6.63
C LEU A 41 8.83 6.99 -6.97
N ALA A 42 9.78 6.35 -7.68
CA ALA A 42 11.01 7.00 -8.14
C ALA A 42 10.72 8.19 -9.07
N ALA A 43 9.82 8.00 -10.05
CA ALA A 43 9.39 9.06 -10.96
C ALA A 43 8.71 10.22 -10.23
N ALA A 44 7.99 9.94 -9.13
CA ALA A 44 7.38 10.92 -8.25
C ALA A 44 8.37 11.57 -7.26
N GLY A 45 9.67 11.19 -7.27
CA GLY A 45 10.70 11.79 -6.42
C GLY A 45 10.89 11.15 -5.04
N PHE A 46 10.29 9.97 -4.78
CA PHE A 46 10.57 9.19 -3.58
C PHE A 46 11.82 8.35 -3.80
N THR A 47 12.93 8.72 -3.14
CA THR A 47 14.23 8.07 -3.31
C THR A 47 14.60 7.09 -2.19
N ASP A 48 13.94 7.19 -1.05
CA ASP A 48 14.17 6.35 0.12
C ASP A 48 12.96 5.45 0.34
N ILE A 49 13.13 4.16 0.05
CA ILE A 49 12.05 3.16 0.08
C ILE A 49 12.31 2.13 1.17
N VAL A 50 11.30 1.85 1.98
CA VAL A 50 11.30 0.74 2.94
C VAL A 50 10.38 -0.36 2.39
N ILE A 51 10.84 -1.61 2.40
CA ILE A 51 10.04 -2.76 1.97
C ILE A 51 9.98 -3.77 3.12
N ASN A 52 8.77 -4.03 3.65
CA ASN A 52 8.62 -5.14 4.57
C ASN A 52 8.37 -6.44 3.80
N HIS A 53 8.81 -7.54 4.34
CA HIS A 53 8.58 -8.85 3.77
C HIS A 53 8.57 -9.96 4.84
N ALA A 54 7.95 -11.10 4.51
CA ALA A 54 7.96 -12.31 5.33
C ALA A 54 8.09 -13.54 4.44
N TRP A 55 6.99 -14.00 3.85
CA TRP A 55 6.96 -15.17 2.98
C TRP A 55 7.84 -15.00 1.74
N LEU A 56 8.82 -15.89 1.55
CA LEU A 56 9.78 -15.85 0.44
C LEU A 56 10.51 -14.51 0.30
N GLY A 57 10.68 -13.77 1.42
CA GLY A 57 11.22 -12.42 1.42
C GLY A 57 12.61 -12.30 0.81
N GLN A 58 13.49 -13.32 0.96
CA GLN A 58 14.82 -13.31 0.37
C GLN A 58 14.78 -13.16 -1.16
N GLN A 59 13.76 -13.73 -1.84
CA GLN A 59 13.64 -13.56 -3.29
C GLN A 59 13.34 -12.09 -3.67
N ILE A 60 12.64 -11.34 -2.80
CA ILE A 60 12.39 -9.91 -3.01
C ILE A 60 13.71 -9.14 -2.89
N GLU A 61 14.49 -9.41 -1.84
CA GLU A 61 15.81 -8.80 -1.65
C GLU A 61 16.77 -9.13 -2.80
N ASP A 62 16.87 -10.41 -3.18
CA ASP A 62 17.72 -10.87 -4.28
C ASP A 62 17.34 -10.22 -5.63
N PHE A 63 16.03 -10.01 -5.84
CA PHE A 63 15.53 -9.41 -7.08
C PHE A 63 15.74 -7.91 -7.13
N LEU A 64 15.48 -7.18 -6.05
CA LEU A 64 15.49 -5.71 -6.03
C LEU A 64 16.87 -5.14 -5.67
N GLY A 65 17.67 -5.88 -4.89
CA GLY A 65 18.97 -5.43 -4.38
C GLY A 65 18.84 -4.19 -3.50
N ASP A 66 19.76 -3.26 -3.64
CA ASP A 66 19.76 -1.98 -2.91
C ASP A 66 18.87 -0.90 -3.55
N GLY A 67 18.20 -1.19 -4.66
CA GLY A 67 17.33 -0.26 -5.38
C GLY A 67 18.04 0.64 -6.38
N SER A 68 19.36 0.65 -6.43
CA SER A 68 20.15 1.58 -7.28
C SER A 68 19.76 1.52 -8.76
N ARG A 69 19.40 0.35 -9.29
CA ARG A 69 18.93 0.18 -10.67
C ARG A 69 17.61 0.89 -10.97
N TYR A 70 16.84 1.28 -9.94
CA TYR A 70 15.60 2.04 -10.05
C TYR A 70 15.77 3.51 -9.68
N GLY A 71 16.99 3.94 -9.33
CA GLY A 71 17.27 5.30 -8.88
C GLY A 71 16.80 5.59 -7.46
N VAL A 72 16.62 4.56 -6.62
CA VAL A 72 16.19 4.66 -5.22
C VAL A 72 17.15 3.89 -4.31
N GLY A 73 17.11 4.19 -3.00
CA GLY A 73 17.73 3.37 -1.96
C GLY A 73 16.68 2.54 -1.26
N ILE A 74 16.86 1.22 -1.19
CA ILE A 74 15.92 0.30 -0.53
C ILE A 74 16.50 -0.17 0.80
N GLN A 75 15.68 -0.09 1.86
CA GLN A 75 15.92 -0.72 3.14
C GLN A 75 14.84 -1.77 3.39
N TYR A 76 15.22 -2.94 3.93
CA TYR A 76 14.29 -4.05 4.15
C TYR A 76 13.93 -4.19 5.63
N SER A 77 12.64 -4.44 5.89
CA SER A 77 12.10 -4.77 7.20
C SER A 77 11.60 -6.21 7.20
N ALA A 78 12.49 -7.16 7.51
CA ALA A 78 12.14 -8.58 7.57
C ALA A 78 11.28 -8.86 8.82
N GLU A 79 10.09 -9.45 8.63
CA GLU A 79 9.15 -9.72 9.73
C GLU A 79 9.33 -11.11 10.35
N GLY A 80 9.87 -12.07 9.58
CA GLY A 80 9.86 -13.48 9.92
C GLY A 80 8.46 -14.09 9.68
N GLU A 81 7.51 -13.85 10.58
CA GLU A 81 6.09 -14.14 10.36
C GLU A 81 5.32 -12.85 10.06
N PRO A 82 4.29 -12.90 9.20
CA PRO A 82 3.49 -11.72 8.86
C PRO A 82 2.86 -11.06 10.09
N LEU A 83 3.07 -9.75 10.24
CA LEU A 83 2.62 -8.96 11.40
C LEU A 83 1.30 -8.21 11.12
N GLU A 84 0.57 -8.55 10.07
CA GLU A 84 -0.53 -7.74 9.58
C GLU A 84 -0.07 -6.34 9.17
N THR A 85 -0.95 -5.54 8.58
CA THR A 85 -0.54 -4.23 8.03
C THR A 85 -0.04 -3.26 9.10
N GLY A 86 -0.75 -3.16 10.23
CA GLY A 86 -0.37 -2.24 11.32
C GLY A 86 0.93 -2.64 11.98
N GLY A 87 1.10 -3.92 12.31
CA GLY A 87 2.31 -4.43 12.96
C GLY A 87 3.54 -4.36 12.06
N GLY A 88 3.37 -4.61 10.76
CA GLY A 88 4.45 -4.48 9.77
C GLY A 88 4.96 -3.05 9.64
N ILE A 89 4.04 -2.06 9.56
CA ILE A 89 4.40 -0.64 9.55
C ILE A 89 5.07 -0.23 10.87
N PHE A 90 4.47 -0.62 12.00
CA PHE A 90 5.02 -0.31 13.33
C PHE A 90 6.47 -0.80 13.48
N ARG A 91 6.75 -2.04 13.04
CA ARG A 91 8.11 -2.59 13.03
C ARG A 91 9.07 -1.79 12.16
N ALA A 92 8.59 -1.22 11.06
CA ALA A 92 9.39 -0.46 10.10
C ALA A 92 9.62 1.01 10.51
N LEU A 93 8.92 1.55 11.52
CA LEU A 93 9.04 2.95 11.95
C LEU A 93 10.49 3.41 12.18
N PRO A 94 11.40 2.62 12.81
CA PRO A 94 12.80 3.04 12.96
C PRO A 94 13.53 3.30 11.63
N LEU A 95 13.09 2.68 10.53
CA LEU A 95 13.63 2.90 9.19
C LEU A 95 12.93 4.07 8.48
N LEU A 96 11.64 4.29 8.77
CA LEU A 96 10.83 5.36 8.20
C LEU A 96 11.14 6.74 8.80
N GLY A 97 11.46 6.81 10.08
CA GLY A 97 11.77 8.05 10.79
C GLY A 97 10.54 8.71 11.42
N ASP A 98 10.68 9.99 11.78
CA ASP A 98 9.68 10.72 12.58
C ASP A 98 8.73 11.59 11.73
N GLU A 99 8.98 11.68 10.42
CA GLU A 99 8.16 12.46 9.50
C GLU A 99 7.08 11.59 8.84
N ALA A 100 6.04 12.22 8.31
CA ALA A 100 5.03 11.52 7.53
C ALA A 100 5.66 10.77 6.33
N PHE A 101 5.14 9.60 6.02
CA PHE A 101 5.64 8.71 4.97
C PHE A 101 4.49 8.12 4.14
N VAL A 102 4.77 7.82 2.88
CA VAL A 102 3.82 7.13 1.99
C VAL A 102 3.83 5.64 2.28
N VAL A 103 2.67 5.02 2.26
CA VAL A 103 2.51 3.55 2.27
C VAL A 103 1.77 3.13 1.01
N VAL A 104 2.24 2.06 0.37
CA VAL A 104 1.54 1.42 -0.75
C VAL A 104 1.53 -0.10 -0.58
N ASN A 105 0.38 -0.72 -0.78
CA ASN A 105 0.26 -2.17 -0.80
C ASN A 105 0.98 -2.73 -2.04
N GLY A 106 1.90 -3.66 -1.87
CA GLY A 106 2.69 -4.26 -2.95
C GLY A 106 1.90 -5.22 -3.85
N ASP A 107 0.62 -5.41 -3.58
CA ASP A 107 -0.27 -6.30 -4.31
C ASP A 107 -1.38 -5.58 -5.10
N ILE A 108 -1.30 -4.27 -5.19
CA ILE A 108 -2.17 -3.47 -6.07
C ILE A 108 -1.43 -3.12 -7.37
N TRP A 109 -2.17 -2.75 -8.38
CA TRP A 109 -1.69 -2.08 -9.58
C TRP A 109 -2.54 -0.82 -9.82
N THR A 110 -1.89 0.29 -10.20
CA THR A 110 -2.55 1.58 -10.39
C THR A 110 -1.73 2.49 -11.29
N ASP A 111 -2.41 3.43 -11.95
CA ASP A 111 -1.84 4.57 -12.66
C ASP A 111 -1.83 5.86 -11.83
N TYR A 112 -2.01 5.75 -10.51
CA TYR A 112 -2.03 6.89 -9.59
C TYR A 112 -0.72 7.69 -9.63
N ASP A 113 -0.84 9.02 -9.72
CA ASP A 113 0.30 9.93 -9.66
C ASP A 113 0.73 10.16 -8.19
N PHE A 114 1.76 9.44 -7.76
CA PHE A 114 2.28 9.58 -6.40
C PHE A 114 2.87 10.95 -6.08
N SER A 115 3.15 11.80 -7.08
CA SER A 115 3.75 13.12 -6.85
C SER A 115 2.84 14.05 -6.03
N VAL A 116 1.52 13.84 -6.08
CA VAL A 116 0.55 14.60 -5.30
C VAL A 116 0.67 14.36 -3.79
N LEU A 117 1.24 13.23 -3.38
CA LEU A 117 1.40 12.86 -1.96
C LEU A 117 2.56 13.59 -1.25
N HIS A 118 3.34 14.42 -1.94
CA HIS A 118 4.35 15.27 -1.28
C HIS A 118 3.75 16.41 -0.47
N GLN A 119 2.46 16.67 -0.62
CA GLN A 119 1.79 17.72 0.15
C GLN A 119 1.74 17.35 1.64
N PRO A 120 1.96 18.33 2.54
CA PRO A 120 1.78 18.09 3.96
C PRO A 120 0.37 17.61 4.27
N ILE A 121 0.25 16.57 5.08
CA ILE A 121 -1.06 16.08 5.54
C ILE A 121 -1.57 16.91 6.72
N ASN A 122 -2.88 17.08 6.79
CA ASN A 122 -3.53 17.69 7.95
C ASN A 122 -4.10 16.54 8.83
N GLY A 123 -3.44 16.26 9.95
CA GLY A 123 -3.79 15.18 10.85
C GLY A 123 -2.80 14.00 10.81
N LEU A 124 -3.28 12.80 11.10
CA LEU A 124 -2.46 11.59 11.28
C LEU A 124 -2.41 10.68 10.04
N ALA A 125 -3.35 10.86 9.12
CA ALA A 125 -3.36 10.10 7.88
C ALA A 125 -4.06 10.84 6.74
N HIS A 126 -3.63 10.55 5.51
CA HIS A 126 -4.34 10.88 4.27
C HIS A 126 -4.50 9.61 3.45
N LEU A 127 -5.74 9.24 3.12
CA LEU A 127 -6.06 7.98 2.44
C LEU A 127 -6.47 8.24 0.99
N VAL A 128 -5.96 7.43 0.08
CA VAL A 128 -6.48 7.35 -1.29
C VAL A 128 -7.56 6.26 -1.31
N LEU A 129 -8.76 6.64 -1.72
CA LEU A 129 -9.92 5.76 -1.79
C LEU A 129 -10.31 5.51 -3.24
N VAL A 130 -10.94 4.38 -3.53
CA VAL A 130 -11.45 4.03 -4.85
C VAL A 130 -12.92 3.67 -4.78
N SER A 131 -13.61 3.71 -5.91
CA SER A 131 -14.95 3.15 -6.04
C SER A 131 -14.93 1.68 -5.66
N ASN A 132 -16.00 1.20 -5.02
CA ASN A 132 -16.07 -0.18 -4.55
C ASN A 132 -15.99 -1.17 -5.71
N PRO A 133 -14.99 -2.05 -5.73
CA PRO A 133 -14.90 -3.10 -6.74
C PRO A 133 -16.00 -4.14 -6.50
N THR A 134 -16.33 -4.91 -7.53
CA THR A 134 -17.42 -5.90 -7.49
C THR A 134 -17.28 -6.94 -6.37
N HIS A 135 -16.06 -7.29 -6.01
CA HIS A 135 -15.75 -8.24 -4.94
C HIS A 135 -15.75 -7.62 -3.53
N HIS A 136 -15.85 -6.29 -3.41
CA HIS A 136 -15.96 -5.57 -2.14
C HIS A 136 -17.03 -4.44 -2.22
N PRO A 137 -18.30 -4.78 -2.48
CA PRO A 137 -19.35 -3.81 -2.77
C PRO A 137 -19.73 -2.93 -1.57
N VAL A 138 -19.39 -3.34 -0.36
CA VAL A 138 -19.71 -2.60 0.87
C VAL A 138 -18.75 -1.42 1.08
N GLY A 139 -17.50 -1.53 0.60
CA GLY A 139 -16.44 -0.56 0.86
C GLY A 139 -15.96 -0.57 2.32
N ASP A 140 -15.09 0.38 2.63
CA ASP A 140 -14.44 0.48 3.95
C ASP A 140 -14.82 1.75 4.70
N PHE A 141 -14.84 2.90 4.02
CA PHE A 141 -14.94 4.23 4.63
C PHE A 141 -15.80 5.17 3.77
N CYS A 142 -16.25 6.28 4.37
CA CYS A 142 -16.92 7.35 3.66
C CYS A 142 -16.00 8.55 3.51
N LEU A 143 -16.07 9.23 2.36
CA LEU A 143 -15.39 10.50 2.11
C LEU A 143 -16.44 11.62 2.15
N VAL A 144 -16.29 12.56 3.10
CA VAL A 144 -17.15 13.74 3.24
C VAL A 144 -16.26 14.97 3.06
N GLU A 145 -16.39 15.64 1.93
CA GLU A 145 -15.46 16.68 1.48
C GLU A 145 -14.02 16.11 1.39
N THR A 146 -13.17 16.46 2.34
CA THR A 146 -11.80 15.94 2.45
C THR A 146 -11.58 15.06 3.67
N LEU A 147 -12.60 14.85 4.51
CA LEU A 147 -12.50 14.03 5.71
C LEU A 147 -12.97 12.60 5.46
N VAL A 148 -12.16 11.65 5.89
CA VAL A 148 -12.53 10.23 5.88
C VAL A 148 -13.22 9.87 7.20
N ARG A 149 -14.34 9.14 7.11
CA ARG A 149 -15.20 8.74 8.23
C ARG A 149 -15.45 7.24 8.20
N ASP A 150 -15.56 6.65 9.39
CA ASP A 150 -15.97 5.25 9.56
C ASP A 150 -17.50 5.17 9.59
N GLY A 151 -18.09 4.72 8.49
CA GLY A 151 -19.53 4.51 8.33
C GLY A 151 -20.40 5.74 8.63
N GLN A 152 -21.15 6.19 7.66
CA GLN A 152 -22.19 7.20 7.85
C GLN A 152 -23.47 6.63 7.25
N PRO A 153 -24.61 6.62 7.98
CA PRO A 153 -25.90 6.33 7.38
C PRO A 153 -26.11 7.27 6.18
N GLU A 154 -26.47 6.73 5.05
CA GLU A 154 -26.75 7.46 3.79
C GLU A 154 -25.54 7.97 3.00
N ALA A 155 -24.30 7.88 3.51
CA ALA A 155 -23.11 8.25 2.74
C ALA A 155 -22.64 7.11 1.84
N THR A 156 -22.18 7.45 0.62
CA THR A 156 -21.54 6.49 -0.28
C THR A 156 -20.21 6.03 0.31
N THR A 157 -20.07 4.73 0.50
CA THR A 157 -18.81 4.12 0.93
C THR A 157 -17.86 3.98 -0.24
N LEU A 158 -16.57 4.03 0.06
CA LEU A 158 -15.46 3.81 -0.86
C LEU A 158 -14.52 2.76 -0.26
N THR A 159 -13.75 2.11 -1.11
CA THR A 159 -12.74 1.12 -0.70
C THR A 159 -11.40 1.82 -0.47
N TYR A 160 -10.69 1.47 0.60
CA TYR A 160 -9.31 1.89 0.81
C TYR A 160 -8.40 1.24 -0.24
N SER A 161 -7.72 2.06 -1.02
CA SER A 161 -6.91 1.59 -2.15
C SER A 161 -5.63 0.84 -1.73
N GLY A 162 -5.23 0.93 -0.48
CA GLY A 162 -3.90 0.51 -0.03
C GLY A 162 -2.81 1.56 -0.26
N ILE A 163 -3.19 2.81 -0.60
CA ILE A 163 -2.27 3.95 -0.72
C ILE A 163 -2.64 4.98 0.35
N ALA A 164 -1.66 5.41 1.14
CA ALA A 164 -1.86 6.43 2.16
C ALA A 164 -0.58 7.21 2.44
N VAL A 165 -0.72 8.41 3.00
CA VAL A 165 0.32 9.08 3.78
C VAL A 165 -0.02 8.90 5.25
N LEU A 166 0.91 8.41 6.05
CA LEU A 166 0.73 8.17 7.48
C LEU A 166 1.77 8.96 8.28
N HIS A 167 1.35 9.50 9.42
CA HIS A 167 2.26 10.10 10.40
C HIS A 167 2.63 9.06 11.46
N PRO A 168 3.89 8.95 11.90
CA PRO A 168 4.31 7.99 12.93
C PRO A 168 3.48 8.04 14.22
N GLN A 169 2.99 9.22 14.61
CA GLN A 169 2.12 9.39 15.79
C GLN A 169 0.80 8.60 15.72
N LEU A 170 0.36 8.16 14.53
CA LEU A 170 -0.77 7.24 14.40
C LEU A 170 -0.57 5.94 15.20
N PHE A 171 0.68 5.58 15.44
CA PHE A 171 1.10 4.36 16.15
C PHE A 171 1.43 4.58 17.63
N ASP A 172 1.21 5.79 18.16
CA ASP A 172 1.47 6.10 19.56
C ASP A 172 0.66 5.18 20.48
N GLY A 173 1.36 4.58 21.46
CA GLY A 173 0.78 3.59 22.37
C GLY A 173 0.63 2.18 21.82
N CYS A 174 1.02 1.92 20.57
CA CYS A 174 1.08 0.57 20.04
C CYS A 174 2.25 -0.22 20.66
N THR A 175 2.11 -1.53 20.67
CA THR A 175 3.15 -2.47 21.09
C THR A 175 3.51 -3.42 19.95
N ALA A 176 4.74 -3.94 19.97
CA ALA A 176 5.20 -4.88 18.96
C ALA A 176 4.29 -6.14 18.90
N GLY A 177 4.00 -6.58 17.69
CA GLY A 177 3.14 -7.74 17.43
C GLY A 177 2.33 -7.61 16.16
N ALA A 178 1.50 -8.60 15.89
CA ALA A 178 0.61 -8.60 14.75
C ALA A 178 -0.69 -7.85 15.07
N PHE A 179 -0.97 -6.77 14.32
CA PHE A 179 -2.23 -6.03 14.41
C PHE A 179 -2.58 -5.33 13.11
N LYS A 180 -3.88 -5.06 12.93
CA LYS A 180 -4.42 -4.41 11.73
C LYS A 180 -4.28 -2.89 11.80
N LEU A 181 -4.08 -2.25 10.66
CA LEU A 181 -4.04 -0.78 10.54
C LEU A 181 -5.43 -0.13 10.74
N ALA A 182 -6.50 -0.79 10.25
CA ALA A 182 -7.84 -0.21 10.23
C ALA A 182 -8.37 0.28 11.59
N PRO A 183 -8.15 -0.41 12.73
CA PRO A 183 -8.57 0.12 14.03
C PRO A 183 -7.91 1.44 14.42
N LEU A 184 -6.63 1.65 14.06
CA LEU A 184 -5.92 2.91 14.32
C LEU A 184 -6.50 4.03 13.47
N LEU A 185 -6.75 3.76 12.18
CA LEU A 185 -7.40 4.72 11.29
C LEU A 185 -8.78 5.11 11.79
N ARG A 186 -9.61 4.14 12.24
CA ARG A 186 -10.94 4.43 12.80
C ARG A 186 -10.89 5.31 14.03
N LYS A 187 -9.92 5.07 14.93
CA LYS A 187 -9.71 5.93 16.09
C LYS A 187 -9.36 7.36 15.64
N ALA A 188 -8.41 7.51 14.72
CA ALA A 188 -8.02 8.82 14.19
C ALA A 188 -9.16 9.51 13.42
N MET A 189 -10.02 8.76 12.70
CA MET A 189 -11.23 9.29 12.04
C MET A 189 -12.24 9.86 13.03
N ALA A 190 -12.40 9.22 14.19
CA ALA A 190 -13.29 9.72 15.24
C ALA A 190 -12.84 11.11 15.74
N ASP A 191 -11.54 11.34 15.77
CA ASP A 191 -10.93 12.61 16.18
C ASP A 191 -10.77 13.62 15.01
N GLY A 192 -11.27 13.29 13.80
CA GLY A 192 -11.16 14.16 12.62
C GLY A 192 -9.74 14.28 12.05
N GLN A 193 -8.84 13.35 12.38
CA GLN A 193 -7.43 13.37 12.02
C GLN A 193 -7.10 12.58 10.75
N VAL A 194 -8.12 12.19 9.96
CA VAL A 194 -7.92 11.45 8.70
C VAL A 194 -8.57 12.21 7.56
N THR A 195 -7.75 12.64 6.62
CA THR A 195 -8.19 13.21 5.34
C THR A 195 -8.10 12.17 4.23
N GLY A 196 -8.63 12.47 3.07
CA GLY A 196 -8.51 11.59 1.91
C GLY A 196 -8.99 12.21 0.62
N GLU A 197 -8.78 11.45 -0.43
CA GLU A 197 -9.22 11.76 -1.79
C GLU A 197 -9.73 10.52 -2.50
N GLN A 198 -10.51 10.70 -3.55
CA GLN A 198 -10.94 9.60 -4.40
C GLN A 198 -10.10 9.55 -5.68
N LEU A 199 -9.41 8.44 -5.89
CA LEU A 199 -8.73 8.13 -7.15
C LEU A 199 -9.76 7.98 -8.29
N LYS A 200 -9.50 8.65 -9.40
CA LYS A 200 -10.30 8.58 -10.62
C LYS A 200 -9.65 7.77 -11.74
N GLY A 201 -8.45 7.24 -11.51
CA GLY A 201 -7.70 6.41 -12.44
C GLY A 201 -8.00 4.92 -12.31
N HIS A 202 -7.12 4.12 -12.88
CA HIS A 202 -7.18 2.66 -12.79
C HIS A 202 -6.57 2.16 -11.49
N TRP A 203 -7.25 1.21 -10.87
CA TRP A 203 -6.78 0.54 -9.67
C TRP A 203 -7.32 -0.89 -9.63
N VAL A 204 -6.45 -1.85 -9.35
CA VAL A 204 -6.80 -3.26 -9.20
C VAL A 204 -6.01 -3.86 -8.03
N ASP A 205 -6.67 -4.50 -7.06
CA ASP A 205 -5.99 -5.35 -6.07
C ASP A 205 -5.78 -6.74 -6.68
N VAL A 206 -4.54 -7.07 -7.00
CA VAL A 206 -4.18 -8.32 -7.68
C VAL A 206 -4.23 -9.49 -6.70
N GLY A 207 -5.41 -9.87 -6.28
CA GLY A 207 -5.64 -10.95 -5.32
C GLY A 207 -5.99 -12.29 -5.93
N THR A 208 -6.27 -12.36 -7.23
CA THR A 208 -6.65 -13.59 -7.96
C THR A 208 -6.03 -13.60 -9.35
N HIS A 209 -6.07 -14.76 -10.03
CA HIS A 209 -5.60 -14.89 -11.43
C HIS A 209 -6.43 -14.04 -12.39
N GLU A 210 -7.74 -13.92 -12.16
CA GLU A 210 -8.64 -13.12 -13.00
C GLU A 210 -8.25 -11.63 -12.93
N ARG A 211 -7.95 -11.12 -11.73
CA ARG A 211 -7.54 -9.73 -11.55
C ARG A 211 -6.11 -9.46 -12.05
N LEU A 212 -5.25 -10.48 -12.06
CA LEU A 212 -3.96 -10.38 -12.74
C LEU A 212 -4.16 -10.20 -14.26
N ALA A 213 -5.04 -10.99 -14.88
CA ALA A 213 -5.36 -10.87 -16.30
C ALA A 213 -6.03 -9.52 -16.64
N GLU A 214 -6.84 -8.96 -15.73
CA GLU A 214 -7.39 -7.61 -15.86
C GLU A 214 -6.27 -6.56 -15.96
N VAL A 215 -5.28 -6.62 -15.06
CA VAL A 215 -4.11 -5.72 -15.10
C VAL A 215 -3.32 -5.87 -16.39
N GLU A 216 -3.11 -7.10 -16.87
CA GLU A 216 -2.43 -7.34 -18.14
C GLU A 216 -3.16 -6.67 -19.32
N SER A 217 -4.50 -6.76 -19.34
CA SER A 217 -5.32 -6.10 -20.35
C SER A 217 -5.22 -4.57 -20.29
N LEU A 218 -5.19 -3.97 -19.08
CA LEU A 218 -5.00 -2.53 -18.90
C LEU A 218 -3.62 -2.06 -19.39
N ILE A 219 -2.57 -2.83 -19.10
CA ILE A 219 -1.21 -2.54 -19.54
C ILE A 219 -1.10 -2.61 -21.07
N GLU A 220 -1.74 -3.59 -21.70
CA GLU A 220 -1.76 -3.73 -23.17
C GLU A 220 -2.48 -2.57 -23.83
N ALA A 221 -3.59 -2.10 -23.27
CA ALA A 221 -4.38 -0.99 -23.80
C ALA A 221 -3.66 0.37 -23.68
N SER A 222 -2.64 0.48 -22.80
CA SER A 222 -1.87 1.72 -22.56
C SER A 222 -0.56 1.80 -23.37
N ARG A 223 -0.25 0.77 -24.18
CA ARG A 223 0.93 0.71 -25.07
C ARG A 223 0.60 1.23 -26.45
#